data_33438ed3736aa0d25f958fff1816439b
#
_entry.id   33438ed3736aa0d25f958fff1816439b
#
_cell.length_a   1.000
_cell.length_b   1.000
_cell.length_c   1.000
_cell.angle_alpha   90.00
_cell.angle_beta   90.00
_cell.angle_gamma   90.00
#
_symmetry.space_group_name_H-M   'P 1'
#
loop_
_entity.id
_entity.type
_entity.pdbx_description
1 polymer ?
#
loop_
_entity_poly.entity_id
_entity_poly.type
_entity_poly.pdbx_seq_one_letter_code
_entity_poly.pdbx_strand_id
1 'polypeptide(L)'
;MSLRIAGTGWVTPLGRGIDEVWDRLLRGDEALVQPISDPVSDKMYSALRVPADGLKDLPPHPRLRRASAISRFAAAAGIDALAGAKSTIGKIDPERMALVFAASNGGVAYTKRFYHHVVESGAQSASPLLFPETVFNAPASHLAAILGITGTSYTLVGDGAVGVLAIKMASDLLDNEALDFCLVVAAEEADWLLCDAYHKWRLLKSEPPIELFHQPPRGMILSEGAGAVLLARQGAVEINAIDLGGNFSRRRDANAILRRILHDLAHEHACIVASANGTFVDLAERNAIERELPRALVYSAKPALGESVGASALWQIITGVQALRTRRLPPLLHSDPEAGLRFSTPGELSFNQVIVLSCGLNQQVTGLRLSI
;
A
#
# COMPACT_ATOMS: atom_id res chain seq x y z
N MET A 1 -5.32 -2.75 24.93
CA MET A 1 -5.91 -1.40 24.65
C MET A 1 -6.50 -1.41 23.26
N SER A 2 -7.60 -0.65 23.00
CA SER A 2 -8.19 -0.54 21.66
C SER A 2 -7.26 0.29 20.76
N LEU A 3 -6.85 -0.28 19.64
CA LEU A 3 -6.05 0.40 18.62
C LEU A 3 -6.98 0.93 17.53
N ARG A 4 -6.93 2.23 17.26
CA ARG A 4 -7.85 2.87 16.31
C ARG A 4 -7.13 3.65 15.23
N ILE A 5 -7.75 3.70 14.07
CA ILE A 5 -7.33 4.55 12.95
C ILE A 5 -8.03 5.91 13.12
N ALA A 6 -7.22 6.93 13.37
CA ALA A 6 -7.66 8.31 13.57
C ALA A 6 -7.67 9.14 12.30
N GLY A 7 -6.78 8.81 11.35
CA GLY A 7 -6.69 9.50 10.07
C GLY A 7 -6.05 8.66 9.00
N THR A 8 -6.38 8.95 7.76
CA THR A 8 -5.85 8.26 6.58
C THR A 8 -5.50 9.27 5.49
N GLY A 9 -4.52 8.93 4.65
CA GLY A 9 -4.15 9.69 3.48
C GLY A 9 -3.58 8.77 2.41
N TRP A 10 -3.84 9.04 1.15
CA TRP A 10 -3.24 8.30 0.05
C TRP A 10 -2.92 9.19 -1.15
N VAL A 11 -1.91 8.73 -1.87
CA VAL A 11 -1.50 9.23 -3.18
C VAL A 11 -1.49 8.01 -4.09
N THR A 12 -2.26 8.04 -5.14
CA THR A 12 -2.50 6.87 -6.01
C THR A 12 -2.44 7.28 -7.48
N PRO A 13 -2.36 6.34 -8.41
CA PRO A 13 -2.50 6.64 -9.83
C PRO A 13 -3.84 7.27 -10.24
N LEU A 14 -4.88 7.15 -9.40
CA LEU A 14 -6.14 7.88 -9.57
C LEU A 14 -6.12 9.30 -9.00
N GLY A 15 -5.04 9.72 -8.34
CA GLY A 15 -4.93 11.06 -7.75
C GLY A 15 -4.64 11.02 -6.26
N ARG A 16 -4.91 12.13 -5.58
CA ARG A 16 -4.68 12.36 -4.15
C ARG A 16 -5.96 12.81 -3.45
N GLY A 17 -6.10 12.49 -2.18
CA GLY A 17 -7.25 12.83 -1.35
C GLY A 17 -8.21 11.65 -1.16
N ILE A 18 -8.66 11.47 0.10
CA ILE A 18 -9.43 10.29 0.48
C ILE A 18 -10.76 10.23 -0.29
N ASP A 19 -11.51 11.30 -0.27
CA ASP A 19 -12.87 11.32 -0.85
C ASP A 19 -12.81 11.30 -2.38
N GLU A 20 -11.87 12.05 -2.99
CA GLU A 20 -11.73 12.10 -4.45
C GLU A 20 -11.40 10.72 -5.05
N VAL A 21 -10.39 10.05 -4.50
CA VAL A 21 -9.99 8.72 -4.99
C VAL A 21 -11.07 7.68 -4.68
N TRP A 22 -11.72 7.77 -3.50
CA TRP A 22 -12.80 6.86 -3.14
C TRP A 22 -14.00 6.98 -4.08
N ASP A 23 -14.43 8.20 -4.40
CA ASP A 23 -15.52 8.44 -5.34
C ASP A 23 -15.21 7.94 -6.75
N ARG A 24 -13.95 8.06 -7.19
CA ARG A 24 -13.47 7.48 -8.45
C ARG A 24 -13.55 5.96 -8.44
N LEU A 25 -13.08 5.33 -7.37
CA LEU A 25 -13.19 3.87 -7.22
C LEU A 25 -14.65 3.40 -7.21
N LEU A 26 -15.54 4.12 -6.51
CA LEU A 26 -16.98 3.79 -6.48
C LEU A 26 -17.66 3.90 -7.86
N ARG A 27 -17.15 4.76 -8.76
CA ARG A 27 -17.62 4.83 -10.15
C ARG A 27 -17.05 3.73 -11.05
N GLY A 28 -16.02 3.00 -10.57
CA GLY A 28 -15.30 2.04 -11.38
C GLY A 28 -14.26 2.69 -12.30
N ASP A 29 -13.75 3.89 -11.96
CA ASP A 29 -12.68 4.53 -12.72
C ASP A 29 -11.38 3.72 -12.57
N GLU A 30 -10.61 3.65 -13.64
CA GLU A 30 -9.29 3.04 -13.68
C GLU A 30 -8.22 4.10 -14.00
N ALA A 31 -7.03 3.93 -13.42
CA ALA A 31 -5.91 4.78 -13.74
C ALA A 31 -5.36 4.47 -15.14
N LEU A 32 -4.88 5.49 -15.82
CA LEU A 32 -4.30 5.34 -17.17
C LEU A 32 -2.90 4.74 -17.08
N VAL A 33 -2.68 3.70 -17.85
CA VAL A 33 -1.36 3.08 -18.02
C VAL A 33 -0.45 4.02 -18.79
N GLN A 34 0.80 4.16 -18.31
CA GLN A 34 1.84 4.95 -18.96
C GLN A 34 3.01 4.04 -19.33
N PRO A 35 3.64 4.26 -20.49
CA PRO A 35 4.82 3.51 -20.90
C PRO A 35 6.04 3.92 -20.08
N ILE A 36 6.87 2.95 -19.72
CA ILE A 36 8.20 3.14 -19.13
C ILE A 36 9.23 2.46 -20.04
N SER A 37 10.14 3.23 -20.59
CA SER A 37 11.22 2.74 -21.43
C SER A 37 12.40 2.22 -20.61
N ASP A 38 12.91 1.04 -20.95
CA ASP A 38 14.23 0.56 -20.54
C ASP A 38 15.28 1.10 -21.52
N PRO A 39 16.16 2.01 -21.09
CA PRO A 39 17.15 2.62 -21.98
C PRO A 39 18.29 1.67 -22.38
N VAL A 40 18.36 0.47 -21.77
CA VAL A 40 19.44 -0.50 -22.03
C VAL A 40 19.02 -1.53 -23.07
N SER A 41 17.77 -1.96 -23.08
CA SER A 41 17.27 -3.05 -23.94
C SER A 41 16.17 -2.64 -24.90
N ASP A 42 15.85 -1.34 -25.00
CA ASP A 42 14.75 -0.75 -25.80
C ASP A 42 13.37 -1.38 -25.49
N LYS A 43 13.24 -2.12 -24.40
CA LYS A 43 11.95 -2.67 -23.97
C LYS A 43 11.05 -1.59 -23.42
N MET A 44 9.76 -1.75 -23.70
CA MET A 44 8.70 -0.93 -23.14
C MET A 44 7.93 -1.73 -22.09
N TYR A 45 7.74 -1.14 -20.94
CA TYR A 45 6.88 -1.67 -19.88
C TYR A 45 5.69 -0.75 -19.65
N SER A 46 4.67 -1.29 -19.03
CA SER A 46 3.49 -0.55 -18.59
C SER A 46 3.54 -0.31 -17.09
N ALA A 47 3.20 0.90 -16.65
CA ALA A 47 3.02 1.22 -15.24
C ALA A 47 1.87 2.19 -15.02
N LEU A 48 1.29 2.18 -13.84
CA LEU A 48 0.30 3.14 -13.39
C LEU A 48 1.00 4.18 -12.50
N ARG A 49 1.05 5.42 -12.98
CA ARG A 49 1.82 6.49 -12.32
C ARG A 49 0.91 7.53 -11.69
N VAL A 50 1.40 8.11 -10.59
CA VAL A 50 0.74 9.25 -9.95
C VAL A 50 0.66 10.41 -10.95
N PRO A 51 -0.52 11.00 -11.18
CA PRO A 51 -0.67 12.15 -12.07
C PRO A 51 0.21 13.32 -11.64
N ALA A 52 0.72 14.09 -12.61
CA ALA A 52 1.62 15.22 -12.34
C ALA A 52 0.99 16.29 -11.43
N ASP A 53 -0.32 16.44 -11.48
CA ASP A 53 -1.09 17.35 -10.62
C ASP A 53 -1.42 16.78 -9.24
N GLY A 54 -1.25 15.48 -9.02
CA GLY A 54 -1.52 14.83 -7.74
C GLY A 54 -0.65 15.34 -6.57
N LEU A 55 0.42 16.09 -6.85
CA LEU A 55 1.29 16.69 -5.83
C LEU A 55 1.34 18.22 -5.89
N LYS A 56 0.54 18.88 -6.74
CA LYS A 56 0.61 20.35 -6.93
C LYS A 56 0.34 21.14 -5.65
N ASP A 57 -0.54 20.63 -4.79
CA ASP A 57 -0.93 21.27 -3.53
C ASP A 57 -0.06 20.84 -2.34
N LEU A 58 1.04 20.14 -2.59
CA LEU A 58 1.99 19.79 -1.54
C LEU A 58 2.67 21.08 -1.04
N PRO A 59 2.60 21.39 0.27
CA PRO A 59 3.18 22.61 0.81
C PRO A 59 4.67 22.74 0.45
N PRO A 60 5.14 23.94 0.02
CA PRO A 60 6.54 24.14 -0.27
C PRO A 60 7.37 23.97 1.00
N HIS A 61 8.33 23.04 0.94
CA HIS A 61 9.24 22.78 2.04
C HIS A 61 10.67 22.58 1.51
N PRO A 62 11.72 23.13 2.17
CA PRO A 62 13.11 23.00 1.70
C PRO A 62 13.54 21.54 1.47
N ARG A 63 13.09 20.62 2.32
CA ARG A 63 13.36 19.19 2.21
C ARG A 63 12.80 18.54 0.94
N LEU A 64 11.70 19.08 0.39
CA LEU A 64 11.05 18.52 -0.80
C LEU A 64 11.62 19.02 -2.13
N ARG A 65 12.48 20.06 -2.11
CA ARG A 65 13.02 20.66 -3.35
C ARG A 65 13.82 19.68 -4.20
N ARG A 66 14.51 18.73 -3.56
CA ARG A 66 15.36 17.71 -4.21
C ARG A 66 14.98 16.30 -3.82
N ALA A 67 13.91 16.13 -3.07
CA ALA A 67 13.44 14.82 -2.63
C ALA A 67 13.00 13.95 -3.82
N SER A 68 13.25 12.67 -3.70
CA SER A 68 12.77 11.64 -4.62
C SER A 68 11.24 11.61 -4.72
N ALA A 69 10.70 10.97 -5.76
CA ALA A 69 9.26 10.83 -5.94
C ALA A 69 8.64 10.12 -4.73
N ILE A 70 9.23 9.01 -4.30
CA ILE A 70 8.77 8.25 -3.12
C ILE A 70 8.68 9.11 -1.85
N SER A 71 9.69 9.99 -1.62
CA SER A 71 9.67 10.93 -0.47
C SER A 71 8.55 11.95 -0.56
N ARG A 72 8.24 12.43 -1.76
CA ARG A 72 7.15 13.38 -2.00
C ARG A 72 5.78 12.74 -1.86
N PHE A 73 5.61 11.50 -2.34
CA PHE A 73 4.38 10.71 -2.14
C PHE A 73 4.14 10.46 -0.64
N ALA A 74 5.18 10.03 0.08
CA ALA A 74 5.10 9.79 1.53
C ALA A 74 4.72 11.06 2.29
N ALA A 75 5.33 12.23 1.95
CA ALA A 75 5.01 13.50 2.57
C ALA A 75 3.55 13.90 2.33
N ALA A 76 3.06 13.77 1.10
CA ALA A 76 1.69 14.10 0.75
C ALA A 76 0.67 13.24 1.50
N ALA A 77 0.84 11.90 1.49
CA ALA A 77 -0.04 10.99 2.21
C ALA A 77 -0.01 11.22 3.72
N GLY A 78 1.17 11.44 4.31
CA GLY A 78 1.32 11.70 5.75
C GLY A 78 0.66 13.01 6.19
N ILE A 79 0.82 14.09 5.42
CA ILE A 79 0.16 15.37 5.67
C ILE A 79 -1.36 15.20 5.65
N ASP A 80 -1.90 14.49 4.65
CA ASP A 80 -3.35 14.26 4.52
C ASP A 80 -3.90 13.42 5.67
N ALA A 81 -3.17 12.38 6.11
CA ALA A 81 -3.56 11.56 7.25
C ALA A 81 -3.66 12.38 8.55
N LEU A 82 -2.69 13.29 8.80
CA LEU A 82 -2.72 14.18 9.97
C LEU A 82 -3.82 15.23 9.86
N ALA A 83 -4.05 15.79 8.68
CA ALA A 83 -5.11 16.76 8.47
C ALA A 83 -6.49 16.14 8.73
N GLY A 84 -6.74 14.93 8.21
CA GLY A 84 -7.97 14.17 8.46
C GLY A 84 -8.16 13.82 9.93
N ALA A 85 -7.09 13.41 10.62
CA ALA A 85 -7.15 13.09 12.04
C ALA A 85 -7.45 14.29 12.94
N LYS A 86 -6.91 15.46 12.64
CA LYS A 86 -7.17 16.70 13.41
C LYS A 86 -8.66 17.05 13.51
N SER A 87 -9.43 16.73 12.47
CA SER A 87 -10.88 16.95 12.47
C SER A 87 -11.63 15.99 13.40
N THR A 88 -11.04 14.83 13.70
CA THR A 88 -11.67 13.74 14.47
C THR A 88 -11.24 13.76 15.95
N ILE A 89 -9.93 13.93 16.20
CA ILE A 89 -9.34 13.80 17.54
C ILE A 89 -8.73 15.09 18.08
N GLY A 90 -8.80 16.19 17.30
CA GLY A 90 -8.31 17.51 17.75
C GLY A 90 -6.79 17.66 17.66
N LYS A 91 -6.17 18.17 18.72
CA LYS A 91 -4.73 18.50 18.74
C LYS A 91 -3.88 17.23 18.70
N ILE A 92 -2.93 17.21 17.79
CA ILE A 92 -1.92 16.14 17.65
C ILE A 92 -0.57 16.76 18.03
N ASP A 93 0.10 16.15 19.00
CA ASP A 93 1.41 16.57 19.47
C ASP A 93 2.51 15.78 18.75
N PRO A 94 3.35 16.43 17.91
CA PRO A 94 4.42 15.75 17.20
C PRO A 94 5.51 15.16 18.10
N GLU A 95 5.69 15.71 19.34
CA GLU A 95 6.67 15.18 20.29
C GLU A 95 6.22 13.85 20.90
N ARG A 96 4.92 13.57 20.91
CA ARG A 96 4.31 12.32 21.37
C ARG A 96 3.91 11.39 20.23
N MET A 97 4.53 11.59 19.05
CA MET A 97 4.26 10.82 17.85
C MET A 97 5.48 9.99 17.44
N ALA A 98 5.25 8.70 17.14
CA ALA A 98 6.21 7.87 16.44
C ALA A 98 5.92 7.86 14.93
N LEU A 99 6.92 7.53 14.14
CA LEU A 99 6.83 7.34 12.69
C LEU A 99 7.33 5.94 12.32
N VAL A 100 6.52 5.17 11.58
CA VAL A 100 6.93 3.92 10.95
C VAL A 100 6.77 4.07 9.45
N PHE A 101 7.87 4.04 8.72
CA PHE A 101 7.90 4.07 7.26
C PHE A 101 8.11 2.66 6.72
N ALA A 102 7.38 2.29 5.67
CA ALA A 102 7.49 1.00 5.02
C ALA A 102 7.74 1.16 3.51
N ALA A 103 8.62 0.35 2.96
CA ALA A 103 8.88 0.28 1.53
C ALA A 103 9.34 -1.13 1.14
N SER A 104 9.19 -1.49 -0.12
CA SER A 104 9.77 -2.71 -0.68
C SER A 104 11.06 -2.41 -1.45
N ASN A 105 11.00 -1.51 -2.39
CA ASN A 105 12.11 -1.21 -3.31
C ASN A 105 12.84 0.10 -2.98
N GLY A 106 12.18 1.00 -2.25
CA GLY A 106 12.74 2.29 -1.86
C GLY A 106 12.95 3.26 -3.02
N GLY A 107 13.90 4.20 -2.86
CA GLY A 107 14.20 5.25 -3.83
C GLY A 107 15.06 4.76 -5.00
N VAL A 108 14.52 3.89 -5.85
CA VAL A 108 15.25 3.22 -6.94
C VAL A 108 15.77 4.21 -7.98
N ALA A 109 14.99 5.24 -8.34
CA ALA A 109 15.37 6.21 -9.36
C ALA A 109 16.64 6.99 -8.97
N TYR A 110 16.74 7.43 -7.70
CA TYR A 110 17.94 8.12 -7.20
C TYR A 110 19.13 7.17 -6.99
N THR A 111 18.87 5.98 -6.49
CA THR A 111 19.88 4.93 -6.32
C THR A 111 20.51 4.59 -7.68
N LYS A 112 19.70 4.33 -8.69
CA LYS A 112 20.14 4.08 -10.06
C LYS A 112 21.00 5.24 -10.59
N ARG A 113 20.53 6.48 -10.46
CA ARG A 113 21.26 7.67 -10.92
C ARG A 113 22.59 7.85 -10.20
N PHE A 114 22.62 7.62 -8.89
CA PHE A 114 23.86 7.72 -8.09
C PHE A 114 24.89 6.68 -8.56
N TYR A 115 24.50 5.41 -8.64
CA TYR A 115 25.42 4.35 -9.06
C TYR A 115 25.84 4.47 -10.52
N HIS A 116 25.01 4.97 -11.40
CA HIS A 116 25.38 5.25 -12.78
C HIS A 116 26.56 6.26 -12.84
N HIS A 117 26.49 7.36 -12.08
CA HIS A 117 27.61 8.31 -11.98
C HIS A 117 28.89 7.66 -11.43
N VAL A 118 28.77 6.80 -10.42
CA VAL A 118 29.92 6.09 -9.85
C VAL A 118 30.57 5.14 -10.87
N VAL A 119 29.77 4.42 -11.64
CA VAL A 119 30.25 3.45 -12.63
C VAL A 119 30.90 4.16 -13.83
N GLU A 120 30.31 5.24 -14.33
CA GLU A 120 30.84 5.96 -15.51
C GLU A 120 32.03 6.83 -15.20
N SER A 121 32.05 7.50 -14.06
CA SER A 121 33.03 8.56 -13.77
C SER A 121 33.88 8.29 -12.52
N GLY A 122 33.74 7.10 -11.93
CA GLY A 122 34.48 6.67 -10.73
C GLY A 122 33.84 7.19 -9.42
N ALA A 123 34.28 6.59 -8.30
CA ALA A 123 33.75 6.92 -6.96
C ALA A 123 34.00 8.39 -6.55
N GLN A 124 35.03 9.03 -7.12
CA GLN A 124 35.32 10.44 -6.84
C GLN A 124 34.29 11.42 -7.38
N SER A 125 33.49 11.00 -8.37
CA SER A 125 32.41 11.79 -8.95
C SER A 125 31.07 11.60 -8.24
N ALA A 126 31.01 10.74 -7.23
CA ALA A 126 29.80 10.46 -6.48
C ALA A 126 29.21 11.75 -5.87
N SER A 127 27.96 12.08 -6.24
CA SER A 127 27.32 13.30 -5.79
C SER A 127 26.89 13.21 -4.32
N PRO A 128 27.46 14.02 -3.41
CA PRO A 128 27.03 14.07 -2.02
C PRO A 128 25.58 14.55 -1.86
N LEU A 129 25.01 15.18 -2.90
CA LEU A 129 23.61 15.64 -2.89
C LEU A 129 22.61 14.55 -3.26
N LEU A 130 23.04 13.53 -4.01
CA LEU A 130 22.20 12.40 -4.38
C LEU A 130 22.23 11.28 -3.32
N PHE A 131 23.38 11.10 -2.66
CA PHE A 131 23.57 10.01 -1.71
C PHE A 131 22.50 9.92 -0.62
N PRO A 132 22.05 11.02 0.03
CA PRO A 132 21.00 10.94 1.06
C PRO A 132 19.66 10.41 0.57
N GLU A 133 19.37 10.47 -0.73
CA GLU A 133 18.14 9.95 -1.33
C GLU A 133 18.24 8.46 -1.72
N THR A 134 19.44 7.86 -1.63
CA THR A 134 19.64 6.44 -1.99
C THR A 134 19.34 5.48 -0.84
N VAL A 135 19.16 5.98 0.37
CA VAL A 135 18.95 5.14 1.56
C VAL A 135 17.47 4.97 1.86
N PHE A 136 17.08 3.78 2.32
CA PHE A 136 15.68 3.44 2.56
C PHE A 136 14.96 4.35 3.57
N ASN A 137 15.68 4.96 4.50
CA ASN A 137 15.11 5.86 5.50
C ASN A 137 15.02 7.34 5.04
N ALA A 138 15.41 7.69 3.83
CA ALA A 138 15.32 9.06 3.32
C ALA A 138 13.88 9.59 3.37
N PRO A 139 12.84 8.86 2.88
CA PRO A 139 11.46 9.33 2.97
C PRO A 139 10.99 9.57 4.40
N ALA A 140 11.35 8.67 5.33
CA ALA A 140 11.02 8.83 6.75
C ALA A 140 11.67 10.08 7.36
N SER A 141 12.94 10.32 7.04
CA SER A 141 13.69 11.49 7.51
C SER A 141 13.08 12.81 7.00
N HIS A 142 12.70 12.86 5.72
CA HIS A 142 12.02 14.03 5.17
C HIS A 142 10.66 14.26 5.84
N LEU A 143 9.87 13.20 5.96
CA LEU A 143 8.53 13.27 6.56
C LEU A 143 8.58 13.72 8.03
N ALA A 144 9.47 13.11 8.84
CA ALA A 144 9.66 13.51 10.23
C ALA A 144 10.00 15.00 10.36
N ALA A 145 10.94 15.50 9.53
CA ALA A 145 11.34 16.90 9.53
C ALA A 145 10.21 17.84 9.08
N ILE A 146 9.37 17.45 8.12
CA ILE A 146 8.24 18.24 7.62
C ILE A 146 7.14 18.34 8.68
N LEU A 147 6.88 17.24 9.39
CA LEU A 147 5.80 17.15 10.37
C LEU A 147 6.23 17.53 11.79
N GLY A 148 7.52 17.81 12.01
CA GLY A 148 8.06 18.14 13.33
C GLY A 148 8.10 16.93 14.28
N ILE A 149 8.12 15.71 13.78
CA ILE A 149 8.21 14.50 14.59
C ILE A 149 9.66 14.35 15.08
N THR A 150 9.85 14.44 16.38
CA THR A 150 11.17 14.32 17.04
C THR A 150 11.35 13.01 17.78
N GLY A 151 10.27 12.21 17.89
CA GLY A 151 10.26 10.94 18.57
C GLY A 151 10.86 9.79 17.74
N THR A 152 10.49 8.58 18.14
CA THR A 152 10.98 7.34 17.51
C THR A 152 10.55 7.24 16.05
N SER A 153 11.51 6.91 15.17
CA SER A 153 11.25 6.67 13.75
C SER A 153 11.91 5.37 13.30
N TYR A 154 11.15 4.51 12.64
CA TYR A 154 11.61 3.25 12.06
C TYR A 154 11.34 3.20 10.57
N THR A 155 12.21 2.49 9.86
CA THR A 155 12.00 2.13 8.46
C THR A 155 12.01 0.61 8.34
N LEU A 156 10.91 0.06 7.84
CA LEU A 156 10.77 -1.35 7.52
C LEU A 156 10.93 -1.56 6.03
N VAL A 157 11.77 -2.51 5.66
CA VAL A 157 11.94 -2.93 4.27
C VAL A 157 11.45 -4.38 4.15
N GLY A 158 10.52 -4.60 3.23
CA GLY A 158 9.93 -5.93 3.08
C GLY A 158 9.18 -6.09 1.77
N ASP A 159 8.40 -7.16 1.69
CA ASP A 159 7.55 -7.51 0.56
C ASP A 159 6.19 -6.81 0.65
N GLY A 160 5.22 -7.15 -0.19
CA GLY A 160 3.88 -6.56 -0.23
C GLY A 160 3.12 -6.57 1.10
N ALA A 161 3.48 -7.45 2.02
CA ALA A 161 2.92 -7.50 3.37
C ALA A 161 3.52 -6.48 4.36
N VAL A 162 4.57 -5.74 3.99
CA VAL A 162 5.31 -4.85 4.90
C VAL A 162 4.45 -3.77 5.56
N GLY A 163 3.39 -3.31 4.89
CA GLY A 163 2.47 -2.33 5.46
C GLY A 163 1.70 -2.84 6.68
N VAL A 164 1.29 -4.12 6.70
CA VAL A 164 0.66 -4.74 7.89
C VAL A 164 1.67 -4.94 9.01
N LEU A 165 2.91 -5.30 8.69
CA LEU A 165 3.99 -5.35 9.68
C LEU A 165 4.26 -3.99 10.32
N ALA A 166 4.20 -2.92 9.52
CA ALA A 166 4.34 -1.55 10.01
C ALA A 166 3.19 -1.16 10.96
N ILE A 167 1.95 -1.58 10.67
CA ILE A 167 0.81 -1.42 11.57
C ILE A 167 1.03 -2.18 12.89
N LYS A 168 1.54 -3.42 12.83
CA LYS A 168 1.86 -4.18 14.05
C LYS A 168 2.96 -3.51 14.88
N MET A 169 4.03 -3.07 14.24
CA MET A 169 5.10 -2.33 14.93
C MET A 169 4.56 -1.05 15.58
N ALA A 170 3.71 -0.31 14.88
CA ALA A 170 3.08 0.88 15.42
C ALA A 170 2.16 0.58 16.62
N SER A 171 1.43 -0.55 16.57
CA SER A 171 0.67 -1.06 17.73
C SER A 171 1.57 -1.28 18.94
N ASP A 172 2.72 -1.95 18.74
CA ASP A 172 3.66 -2.24 19.82
C ASP A 172 4.32 -0.97 20.39
N LEU A 173 4.59 0.02 19.52
CA LEU A 173 5.10 1.31 19.97
C LEU A 173 4.10 2.09 20.82
N LEU A 174 2.80 1.99 20.52
CA LEU A 174 1.74 2.65 21.28
C LEU A 174 1.43 2.00 22.64
N ASP A 175 2.03 0.84 22.96
CA ASP A 175 2.04 0.31 24.31
C ASP A 175 2.91 1.15 25.27
N ASN A 176 3.82 1.98 24.72
CA ASN A 176 4.57 2.96 25.49
C ASN A 176 3.69 4.19 25.81
N GLU A 177 3.48 4.49 27.08
CA GLU A 177 2.67 5.62 27.57
C GLU A 177 3.24 7.00 27.17
N ALA A 178 4.52 7.08 26.74
CA ALA A 178 5.11 8.31 26.23
C ALA A 178 4.58 8.68 24.84
N LEU A 179 3.91 7.77 24.13
CA LEU A 179 3.39 7.98 22.79
C LEU A 179 1.85 7.95 22.79
N ASP A 180 1.26 8.93 22.11
CA ASP A 180 -0.19 9.00 21.89
C ASP A 180 -0.55 8.61 20.46
N PHE A 181 0.39 8.78 19.53
CA PHE A 181 0.18 8.62 18.10
C PHE A 181 1.32 7.84 17.45
N CYS A 182 0.99 7.07 16.42
CA CYS A 182 1.97 6.51 15.50
C CYS A 182 1.50 6.71 14.07
N LEU A 183 2.27 7.45 13.29
CA LEU A 183 2.03 7.63 11.86
C LEU A 183 2.73 6.49 11.11
N VAL A 184 1.94 5.66 10.43
CA VAL A 184 2.44 4.62 9.54
C VAL A 184 2.31 5.11 8.11
N VAL A 185 3.40 5.12 7.35
CA VAL A 185 3.42 5.53 5.96
C VAL A 185 4.13 4.47 5.13
N ALA A 186 3.53 4.09 4.00
CA ALA A 186 4.20 3.23 3.03
C ALA A 186 4.18 3.90 1.66
N ALA A 187 5.29 3.81 0.93
CA ALA A 187 5.41 4.44 -0.38
C ALA A 187 6.30 3.62 -1.31
N GLU A 188 6.03 3.76 -2.61
CA GLU A 188 6.83 3.16 -3.69
C GLU A 188 6.87 4.10 -4.90
N GLU A 189 7.92 3.95 -5.71
CA GLU A 189 8.03 4.57 -7.03
C GLU A 189 8.16 3.50 -8.13
N ALA A 190 7.61 3.77 -9.31
CA ALA A 190 7.71 2.88 -10.46
C ALA A 190 8.93 3.28 -11.33
N ASP A 191 9.78 2.29 -11.63
CA ASP A 191 10.94 2.47 -12.51
C ASP A 191 11.11 1.26 -13.44
N TRP A 192 11.71 1.45 -14.61
CA TRP A 192 11.94 0.39 -15.58
C TRP A 192 12.75 -0.78 -14.99
N LEU A 193 13.69 -0.49 -14.09
CA LEU A 193 14.52 -1.52 -13.46
C LEU A 193 13.68 -2.51 -12.65
N LEU A 194 12.66 -1.99 -11.93
CA LEU A 194 11.69 -2.83 -11.22
C LEU A 194 10.81 -3.60 -12.19
N CYS A 195 10.36 -2.95 -13.26
CA CYS A 195 9.58 -3.63 -14.29
C CYS A 195 10.38 -4.79 -14.90
N ASP A 196 11.66 -4.60 -15.24
CA ASP A 196 12.51 -5.66 -15.77
C ASP A 196 12.67 -6.83 -14.78
N ALA A 197 12.87 -6.53 -13.49
CA ALA A 197 12.98 -7.55 -12.46
C ALA A 197 11.69 -8.40 -12.34
N TYR A 198 10.53 -7.75 -12.19
CA TYR A 198 9.24 -8.45 -12.09
C TYR A 198 8.86 -9.16 -13.39
N HIS A 199 9.24 -8.62 -14.55
CA HIS A 199 9.07 -9.28 -15.84
C HIS A 199 9.87 -10.59 -15.90
N LYS A 200 11.14 -10.59 -15.48
CA LYS A 200 11.99 -11.78 -15.38
C LYS A 200 11.40 -12.83 -14.43
N TRP A 201 10.69 -12.40 -13.39
CA TRP A 201 9.98 -13.30 -12.47
C TRP A 201 8.61 -13.77 -13.00
N ARG A 202 8.23 -13.36 -14.21
CA ARG A 202 6.96 -13.71 -14.87
C ARG A 202 5.74 -13.27 -14.06
N LEU A 203 5.81 -12.08 -13.49
CA LEU A 203 4.74 -11.49 -12.70
C LEU A 203 4.05 -10.33 -13.42
N LEU A 204 4.73 -9.69 -14.40
CA LEU A 204 4.17 -8.56 -15.12
C LEU A 204 3.34 -8.98 -16.33
N LYS A 205 2.30 -8.18 -16.55
CA LYS A 205 1.51 -8.09 -17.77
C LYS A 205 1.99 -6.85 -18.56
N SER A 206 2.05 -6.97 -19.89
CA SER A 206 2.49 -5.88 -20.76
C SER A 206 1.40 -4.84 -21.04
N GLU A 207 0.13 -5.26 -21.03
CA GLU A 207 -0.99 -4.41 -21.43
C GLU A 207 -2.15 -4.50 -20.42
N PRO A 208 -2.91 -3.38 -20.22
CA PRO A 208 -4.13 -3.39 -19.41
C PRO A 208 -5.24 -4.24 -20.08
N PRO A 209 -6.32 -4.56 -19.33
CA PRO A 209 -6.53 -4.34 -17.91
C PRO A 209 -5.81 -5.35 -17.02
N ILE A 210 -5.72 -5.09 -15.70
CA ILE A 210 -5.31 -6.11 -14.74
C ILE A 210 -6.53 -7.00 -14.47
N GLU A 211 -6.41 -8.26 -14.88
CA GLU A 211 -7.48 -9.26 -14.78
C GLU A 211 -7.28 -10.14 -13.55
N LEU A 212 -8.30 -10.21 -12.68
CA LEU A 212 -8.21 -10.92 -11.42
C LEU A 212 -8.89 -12.29 -11.45
N PHE A 213 -8.34 -13.22 -10.69
CA PHE A 213 -8.86 -14.57 -10.47
C PHE A 213 -8.95 -15.46 -11.72
N HIS A 214 -8.39 -15.02 -12.84
CA HIS A 214 -8.32 -15.82 -14.07
C HIS A 214 -7.32 -16.98 -13.96
N GLN A 215 -7.59 -18.05 -14.68
CA GLN A 215 -6.70 -19.19 -14.81
C GLN A 215 -6.41 -19.48 -16.29
N PRO A 216 -5.11 -19.47 -16.68
CA PRO A 216 -3.93 -19.13 -15.88
C PRO A 216 -3.87 -17.65 -15.48
N PRO A 217 -3.13 -17.29 -14.43
CA PRO A 217 -2.93 -15.89 -14.05
C PRO A 217 -2.36 -15.04 -15.18
N ARG A 218 -2.86 -13.80 -15.33
CA ARG A 218 -2.54 -12.90 -16.45
C ARG A 218 -1.37 -11.98 -16.19
N GLY A 219 -0.99 -11.79 -14.93
CA GLY A 219 0.05 -10.87 -14.47
C GLY A 219 -0.48 -9.51 -14.00
N MET A 220 0.37 -8.79 -13.29
CA MET A 220 0.11 -7.47 -12.72
C MET A 220 0.71 -6.35 -13.55
N ILE A 221 0.30 -5.12 -13.28
CA ILE A 221 0.96 -3.90 -13.74
C ILE A 221 1.46 -3.15 -12.51
N LEU A 222 2.74 -2.75 -12.50
CA LEU A 222 3.32 -1.98 -11.39
C LEU A 222 2.71 -0.60 -11.30
N SER A 223 2.64 -0.09 -10.09
CA SER A 223 2.20 1.28 -9.81
C SER A 223 3.05 1.96 -8.75
N GLU A 224 2.88 3.27 -8.64
CA GLU A 224 3.56 4.11 -7.66
C GLU A 224 2.57 4.90 -6.81
N GLY A 225 3.03 5.36 -5.65
CA GLY A 225 2.27 6.22 -4.75
C GLY A 225 2.57 5.94 -3.29
N ALA A 226 1.66 6.37 -2.41
CA ALA A 226 1.78 6.18 -0.97
C ALA A 226 0.43 5.99 -0.29
N GLY A 227 0.46 5.31 0.85
CA GLY A 227 -0.62 5.28 1.83
C GLY A 227 -0.10 5.71 3.19
N ALA A 228 -0.94 6.36 3.97
CA ALA A 228 -0.64 6.77 5.34
C ALA A 228 -1.83 6.49 6.27
N VAL A 229 -1.54 6.01 7.46
CA VAL A 229 -2.53 5.72 8.51
C VAL A 229 -2.01 6.26 9.83
N LEU A 230 -2.76 7.14 10.48
CA LEU A 230 -2.48 7.58 11.84
C LEU A 230 -3.19 6.67 12.82
N LEU A 231 -2.44 6.01 13.67
CA LEU A 231 -2.91 5.17 14.75
C LEU A 231 -2.92 5.93 16.07
N ALA A 232 -3.98 5.74 16.84
CA ALA A 232 -4.16 6.32 18.17
C ALA A 232 -5.10 5.44 19.02
N ARG A 233 -5.32 5.84 20.28
CA ARG A 233 -6.33 5.22 21.16
C ARG A 233 -7.76 5.66 20.84
N GLN A 234 -7.91 6.73 20.05
CA GLN A 234 -9.19 7.28 19.58
C GLN A 234 -9.20 7.32 18.07
N GLY A 235 -10.34 7.06 17.45
CA GLY A 235 -10.47 7.05 16.00
C GLY A 235 -11.78 6.42 15.54
N ALA A 236 -12.08 6.58 14.26
CA ALA A 236 -13.34 6.14 13.68
C ALA A 236 -13.41 4.61 13.47
N VAL A 237 -12.29 3.96 13.19
CA VAL A 237 -12.22 2.52 12.86
C VAL A 237 -11.26 1.84 13.82
N GLU A 238 -11.68 0.70 14.36
CA GLU A 238 -10.89 -0.13 15.25
C GLU A 238 -10.14 -1.22 14.50
N ILE A 239 -8.89 -1.49 14.88
CA ILE A 239 -8.14 -2.66 14.47
C ILE A 239 -8.35 -3.74 15.53
N ASN A 240 -9.22 -4.71 15.24
CA ASN A 240 -9.61 -5.75 16.20
C ASN A 240 -8.59 -6.87 16.33
N ALA A 241 -7.91 -7.19 15.23
CA ALA A 241 -6.90 -8.24 15.19
C ALA A 241 -5.89 -7.98 14.08
N ILE A 242 -4.64 -8.35 14.32
CA ILE A 242 -3.55 -8.36 13.35
C ILE A 242 -2.94 -9.75 13.36
N ASP A 243 -3.01 -10.44 12.23
CA ASP A 243 -2.35 -11.73 12.05
C ASP A 243 -1.09 -11.53 11.20
N LEU A 244 0.07 -11.74 11.79
CA LEU A 244 1.36 -11.63 11.13
C LEU A 244 1.61 -12.77 10.12
N GLY A 245 0.69 -13.73 10.07
CA GLY A 245 0.71 -14.80 9.11
C GLY A 245 1.97 -15.65 9.16
N GLY A 246 2.68 -15.69 8.06
CA GLY A 246 3.90 -16.47 7.93
C GLY A 246 4.59 -16.26 6.59
N ASN A 247 5.75 -16.88 6.47
CA ASN A 247 6.54 -16.85 5.26
C ASN A 247 6.33 -18.11 4.43
N PHE A 248 6.29 -17.97 3.10
CA PHE A 248 6.31 -19.07 2.16
C PHE A 248 7.62 -19.08 1.37
N SER A 249 8.12 -20.25 1.07
CA SER A 249 9.29 -20.43 0.19
C SER A 249 8.89 -20.84 -1.24
N ARG A 250 7.69 -21.38 -1.40
CA ARG A 250 7.11 -21.72 -2.70
C ARG A 250 5.75 -21.07 -2.82
N ARG A 251 5.46 -20.47 -3.97
CA ARG A 251 4.21 -19.73 -4.23
C ARG A 251 2.94 -20.52 -3.87
N ARG A 252 2.94 -21.85 -4.08
CA ARG A 252 1.82 -22.73 -3.71
C ARG A 252 1.54 -22.80 -2.20
N ASP A 253 2.54 -22.53 -1.37
CA ASP A 253 2.42 -22.65 0.09
C ASP A 253 1.69 -21.42 0.70
N ALA A 254 1.59 -20.32 -0.06
CA ALA A 254 0.84 -19.12 0.36
C ALA A 254 -0.63 -19.41 0.69
N ASN A 255 -1.26 -20.35 -0.01
CA ASN A 255 -2.66 -20.75 0.24
C ASN A 255 -2.86 -21.27 1.66
N ALA A 256 -1.96 -22.12 2.17
CA ALA A 256 -2.09 -22.68 3.51
C ALA A 256 -2.02 -21.59 4.59
N ILE A 257 -1.16 -20.59 4.39
CA ILE A 257 -1.03 -19.46 5.31
C ILE A 257 -2.28 -18.57 5.23
N LEU A 258 -2.77 -18.26 4.04
CA LEU A 258 -3.98 -17.48 3.84
C LEU A 258 -5.20 -18.14 4.49
N ARG A 259 -5.33 -19.45 4.36
CA ARG A 259 -6.42 -20.20 5.01
C ARG A 259 -6.39 -20.05 6.53
N ARG A 260 -5.21 -20.20 7.15
CA ARG A 260 -5.06 -20.01 8.59
C ARG A 260 -5.43 -18.58 8.99
N ILE A 261 -4.92 -17.56 8.30
CA ILE A 261 -5.25 -16.15 8.54
C ILE A 261 -6.77 -15.91 8.43
N LEU A 262 -7.40 -16.42 7.39
CA LEU A 262 -8.85 -16.27 7.21
C LEU A 262 -9.64 -16.99 8.30
N HIS A 263 -9.19 -18.17 8.74
CA HIS A 263 -9.78 -18.88 9.86
C HIS A 263 -9.71 -18.06 11.15
N ASP A 264 -8.53 -17.51 11.46
CA ASP A 264 -8.27 -16.76 12.70
C ASP A 264 -8.95 -15.38 12.72
N LEU A 265 -9.11 -14.76 11.53
CA LEU A 265 -9.79 -13.48 11.37
C LEU A 265 -11.27 -13.61 11.02
N ALA A 266 -11.82 -14.83 10.87
CA ALA A 266 -13.19 -15.08 10.42
C ALA A 266 -14.23 -14.31 11.25
N HIS A 267 -15.25 -13.78 10.54
CA HIS A 267 -16.40 -13.15 11.13
C HIS A 267 -17.62 -13.25 10.18
N GLU A 268 -18.81 -13.50 10.70
CA GLU A 268 -20.01 -13.81 9.91
C GLU A 268 -20.42 -12.72 8.92
N HIS A 269 -20.16 -11.46 9.23
CA HIS A 269 -20.56 -10.30 8.43
C HIS A 269 -19.36 -9.49 7.94
N ALA A 270 -18.22 -10.15 7.66
CA ALA A 270 -17.05 -9.48 7.11
C ALA A 270 -17.08 -9.48 5.59
N CYS A 271 -16.60 -8.40 4.98
CA CYS A 271 -16.10 -8.41 3.60
C CYS A 271 -14.57 -8.54 3.58
N ILE A 272 -14.02 -8.94 2.45
CA ILE A 272 -12.58 -9.14 2.26
C ILE A 272 -12.07 -8.10 1.27
N VAL A 273 -11.07 -7.31 1.70
CA VAL A 273 -10.22 -6.54 0.80
C VAL A 273 -9.01 -7.42 0.50
N ALA A 274 -9.03 -7.99 -0.69
CA ALA A 274 -8.07 -8.96 -1.17
C ALA A 274 -6.78 -8.31 -1.69
N SER A 275 -5.67 -9.03 -1.68
CA SER A 275 -4.42 -8.62 -2.31
C SER A 275 -4.26 -9.14 -3.76
N ALA A 276 -5.26 -9.85 -4.28
CA ALA A 276 -5.31 -10.34 -5.65
C ALA A 276 -4.89 -9.25 -6.65
N ASN A 277 -3.98 -9.58 -7.56
CA ASN A 277 -3.31 -8.64 -8.45
C ASN A 277 -3.02 -9.20 -9.87
N GLY A 278 -3.66 -10.32 -10.23
CA GLY A 278 -3.47 -10.98 -11.52
C GLY A 278 -2.34 -12.02 -11.53
N THR A 279 -1.68 -12.27 -10.39
CA THR A 279 -0.59 -13.24 -10.28
C THR A 279 -1.02 -14.54 -9.58
N PHE A 280 -0.05 -15.34 -9.13
CA PHE A 280 -0.31 -16.54 -8.32
C PHE A 280 -1.07 -16.27 -7.02
N VAL A 281 -1.05 -15.02 -6.55
CA VAL A 281 -1.78 -14.56 -5.36
C VAL A 281 -3.27 -14.81 -5.50
N ASP A 282 -3.81 -14.57 -6.68
CA ASP A 282 -5.24 -14.74 -6.98
C ASP A 282 -5.72 -16.17 -6.72
N LEU A 283 -4.96 -17.15 -7.21
CA LEU A 283 -5.29 -18.55 -7.00
C LEU A 283 -5.16 -18.94 -5.52
N ALA A 284 -4.14 -18.43 -4.85
CA ALA A 284 -3.92 -18.70 -3.43
C ALA A 284 -5.06 -18.12 -2.57
N GLU A 285 -5.48 -16.89 -2.82
CA GLU A 285 -6.59 -16.24 -2.12
C GLU A 285 -7.94 -16.88 -2.47
N ARG A 286 -8.20 -17.12 -3.77
CA ARG A 286 -9.42 -17.80 -4.20
C ARG A 286 -9.65 -19.08 -3.42
N ASN A 287 -8.67 -20.02 -3.45
CA ASN A 287 -8.78 -21.31 -2.79
C ASN A 287 -8.94 -21.17 -1.26
N ALA A 288 -8.33 -20.16 -0.66
CA ALA A 288 -8.47 -19.90 0.78
C ALA A 288 -9.86 -19.36 1.13
N ILE A 289 -10.36 -18.39 0.36
CA ILE A 289 -11.68 -17.75 0.57
C ILE A 289 -12.81 -18.76 0.33
N GLU A 290 -12.76 -19.52 -0.76
CA GLU A 290 -13.77 -20.56 -1.07
C GLU A 290 -13.93 -21.56 0.08
N ARG A 291 -12.85 -21.85 0.79
CA ARG A 291 -12.87 -22.83 1.87
C ARG A 291 -13.25 -22.25 3.22
N GLU A 292 -12.70 -21.10 3.60
CA GLU A 292 -12.82 -20.55 4.96
C GLU A 292 -14.00 -19.55 5.07
N LEU A 293 -14.25 -18.76 4.02
CA LEU A 293 -15.29 -17.72 4.00
C LEU A 293 -16.03 -17.64 2.65
N PRO A 294 -16.71 -18.73 2.21
CA PRO A 294 -17.31 -18.84 0.86
C PRO A 294 -18.43 -17.84 0.60
N ARG A 295 -18.99 -17.22 1.64
CA ARG A 295 -20.05 -16.21 1.53
C ARG A 295 -19.54 -14.77 1.61
N ALA A 296 -18.26 -14.57 1.90
CA ALA A 296 -17.68 -13.23 2.02
C ALA A 296 -17.74 -12.49 0.68
N LEU A 297 -17.99 -11.19 0.77
CA LEU A 297 -17.90 -10.31 -0.38
C LEU A 297 -16.45 -9.91 -0.60
N VAL A 298 -15.93 -10.05 -1.81
CA VAL A 298 -14.51 -9.84 -2.14
C VAL A 298 -14.35 -8.60 -3.01
N TYR A 299 -13.40 -7.74 -2.64
CA TYR A 299 -12.98 -6.58 -3.41
C TYR A 299 -11.45 -6.49 -3.46
N SER A 300 -10.91 -6.00 -4.57
CA SER A 300 -9.51 -5.57 -4.71
C SER A 300 -9.44 -4.30 -5.55
N ALA A 301 -8.67 -3.32 -5.10
CA ALA A 301 -8.45 -2.07 -5.84
C ALA A 301 -7.36 -2.19 -6.92
N LYS A 302 -6.72 -3.36 -7.06
CA LYS A 302 -5.59 -3.54 -7.98
C LYS A 302 -5.90 -3.30 -9.46
N PRO A 303 -7.09 -3.66 -9.99
CA PRO A 303 -7.43 -3.32 -11.37
C PRO A 303 -7.41 -1.81 -11.62
N ALA A 304 -7.87 -1.02 -10.66
CA ALA A 304 -7.93 0.44 -10.78
C ALA A 304 -6.60 1.15 -10.45
N LEU A 305 -5.84 0.63 -9.47
CA LEU A 305 -4.67 1.32 -8.90
C LEU A 305 -3.32 0.68 -9.24
N GLY A 306 -3.32 -0.56 -9.72
CA GLY A 306 -2.10 -1.34 -9.94
C GLY A 306 -1.50 -1.95 -8.67
N GLU A 307 -0.34 -2.56 -8.83
CA GLU A 307 0.43 -3.18 -7.75
C GLU A 307 1.60 -2.28 -7.35
N SER A 308 1.50 -1.65 -6.19
CA SER A 308 2.54 -0.78 -5.64
C SER A 308 3.46 -1.50 -4.64
N VAL A 309 3.36 -2.80 -4.52
CA VAL A 309 4.10 -3.67 -3.61
C VAL A 309 4.11 -3.12 -2.18
N GLY A 310 5.12 -2.34 -1.78
CA GLY A 310 5.25 -1.84 -0.41
C GLY A 310 4.12 -0.93 0.07
N ALA A 311 3.52 -0.11 -0.81
CA ALA A 311 2.40 0.77 -0.44
C ALA A 311 1.04 0.06 -0.48
N SER A 312 0.92 -1.05 -1.20
CA SER A 312 -0.35 -1.72 -1.46
C SER A 312 -1.12 -2.12 -0.23
N ALA A 313 -0.44 -2.63 0.81
CA ALA A 313 -1.12 -3.04 2.06
C ALA A 313 -1.80 -1.86 2.75
N LEU A 314 -1.20 -0.66 2.77
CA LEU A 314 -1.85 0.52 3.33
C LEU A 314 -3.01 1.02 2.46
N TRP A 315 -2.92 0.93 1.13
CA TRP A 315 -4.06 1.22 0.26
C TRP A 315 -5.23 0.28 0.53
N GLN A 316 -4.98 -1.00 0.76
CA GLN A 316 -6.00 -1.98 1.12
C GLN A 316 -6.62 -1.67 2.49
N ILE A 317 -5.81 -1.27 3.49
CA ILE A 317 -6.32 -0.83 4.81
C ILE A 317 -7.18 0.41 4.66
N ILE A 318 -6.74 1.43 3.91
CA ILE A 318 -7.51 2.66 3.64
C ILE A 318 -8.83 2.33 2.92
N THR A 319 -8.79 1.41 1.95
CA THR A 319 -9.99 0.88 1.29
C THR A 319 -10.96 0.27 2.30
N GLY A 320 -10.46 -0.56 3.22
CA GLY A 320 -11.26 -1.14 4.31
C GLY A 320 -11.88 -0.09 5.24
N VAL A 321 -11.11 0.94 5.60
CA VAL A 321 -11.58 2.08 6.38
C VAL A 321 -12.72 2.81 5.67
N GLN A 322 -12.55 3.11 4.38
CA GLN A 322 -13.56 3.80 3.60
C GLN A 322 -14.81 2.94 3.38
N ALA A 323 -14.65 1.64 3.15
CA ALA A 323 -15.76 0.71 3.05
C ALA A 323 -16.61 0.69 4.32
N LEU A 324 -15.99 0.65 5.51
CA LEU A 324 -16.69 0.71 6.79
C LEU A 324 -17.39 2.06 7.00
N ARG A 325 -16.71 3.18 6.73
CA ARG A 325 -17.25 4.54 6.94
C ARG A 325 -18.44 4.86 6.02
N THR A 326 -18.36 4.41 4.77
CA THR A 326 -19.39 4.72 3.75
C THR A 326 -20.44 3.63 3.60
N ARG A 327 -20.23 2.45 4.19
CA ARG A 327 -21.09 1.25 3.99
C ARG A 327 -21.19 0.87 2.52
N ARG A 328 -20.17 1.13 1.73
CA ARG A 328 -20.12 0.86 0.27
C ARG A 328 -18.80 0.19 -0.09
N LEU A 329 -18.83 -0.62 -1.14
CA LEU A 329 -17.64 -1.12 -1.82
C LEU A 329 -17.72 -0.72 -3.29
N PRO A 330 -16.57 -0.40 -3.90
CA PRO A 330 -16.50 -0.23 -5.33
C PRO A 330 -16.78 -1.55 -6.07
N PRO A 331 -17.15 -1.51 -7.37
CA PRO A 331 -17.23 -2.72 -8.17
C PRO A 331 -15.85 -3.37 -8.30
N LEU A 332 -15.78 -4.70 -8.19
CA LEU A 332 -14.57 -5.41 -8.59
C LEU A 332 -14.49 -5.46 -10.11
N LEU A 333 -13.45 -4.85 -10.67
CA LEU A 333 -13.25 -4.77 -12.11
C LEU A 333 -12.49 -5.98 -12.63
N HIS A 334 -12.75 -6.37 -13.87
CA HIS A 334 -12.01 -7.38 -14.65
C HIS A 334 -11.78 -8.72 -13.92
N SER A 335 -12.73 -9.12 -13.08
CA SER A 335 -12.70 -10.42 -12.40
C SER A 335 -13.29 -11.52 -13.28
N ASP A 336 -12.76 -12.75 -13.12
CA ASP A 336 -13.33 -13.92 -13.74
C ASP A 336 -14.69 -14.26 -13.10
N PRO A 337 -15.81 -14.18 -13.81
CA PRO A 337 -17.13 -14.51 -13.26
C PRO A 337 -17.25 -16.00 -12.86
N GLU A 338 -16.43 -16.88 -13.40
CA GLU A 338 -16.41 -18.31 -13.10
C GLU A 338 -15.50 -18.65 -11.90
N ALA A 339 -14.92 -17.64 -11.25
CA ALA A 339 -14.04 -17.87 -10.10
C ALA A 339 -14.73 -18.47 -8.86
N GLY A 340 -16.06 -18.54 -8.81
CA GLY A 340 -16.80 -19.12 -7.67
C GLY A 340 -16.85 -18.23 -6.43
N LEU A 341 -16.34 -16.99 -6.50
CA LEU A 341 -16.35 -15.99 -5.42
C LEU A 341 -17.49 -15.01 -5.58
N ARG A 342 -17.89 -14.39 -4.47
CA ARG A 342 -18.85 -13.28 -4.47
C ARG A 342 -18.10 -11.96 -4.58
N PHE A 343 -18.13 -11.36 -5.74
CA PHE A 343 -17.47 -10.08 -5.98
C PHE A 343 -18.36 -8.90 -5.63
N SER A 344 -17.71 -7.80 -5.19
CA SER A 344 -18.39 -6.55 -4.89
C SER A 344 -19.01 -5.94 -6.14
N THR A 345 -20.22 -5.44 -5.96
CA THR A 345 -20.98 -4.66 -6.95
C THR A 345 -21.37 -3.32 -6.33
N PRO A 346 -21.64 -2.27 -7.13
CA PRO A 346 -22.07 -0.99 -6.59
C PRO A 346 -23.33 -1.13 -5.74
N GLY A 347 -23.33 -0.52 -4.55
CA GLY A 347 -24.50 -0.50 -3.68
C GLY A 347 -24.16 -0.31 -2.21
N GLU A 348 -25.18 -0.07 -1.39
CA GLU A 348 -25.07 -0.10 0.06
C GLU A 348 -25.03 -1.54 0.56
N LEU A 349 -24.16 -1.80 1.50
CA LEU A 349 -23.88 -3.14 1.99
C LEU A 349 -24.04 -3.23 3.51
N SER A 350 -24.59 -4.34 3.95
CA SER A 350 -24.70 -4.65 5.37
C SER A 350 -23.51 -5.48 5.83
N PHE A 351 -22.40 -4.80 6.17
CA PHE A 351 -21.28 -5.39 6.88
C PHE A 351 -20.77 -4.43 7.95
N ASN A 352 -20.19 -4.95 9.01
CA ASN A 352 -19.63 -4.18 10.11
C ASN A 352 -18.14 -4.49 10.35
N GLN A 353 -17.59 -5.39 9.56
CA GLN A 353 -16.18 -5.77 9.63
C GLN A 353 -15.58 -5.94 8.24
N VAL A 354 -14.31 -5.63 8.14
CA VAL A 354 -13.49 -5.82 6.95
C VAL A 354 -12.26 -6.62 7.31
N ILE A 355 -12.01 -7.69 6.60
CA ILE A 355 -10.74 -8.43 6.64
C ILE A 355 -9.87 -7.91 5.49
N VAL A 356 -8.69 -7.42 5.81
CA VAL A 356 -7.69 -7.02 4.83
C VAL A 356 -6.64 -8.12 4.76
N LEU A 357 -6.46 -8.69 3.58
CA LEU A 357 -5.39 -9.64 3.30
C LEU A 357 -4.22 -8.92 2.64
N SER A 358 -3.02 -9.34 2.93
CA SER A 358 -1.84 -8.87 2.23
C SER A 358 -0.89 -10.05 1.98
N CYS A 359 -0.86 -10.49 0.73
CA CYS A 359 0.03 -11.53 0.25
C CYS A 359 1.14 -10.91 -0.59
N GLY A 360 2.37 -11.02 -0.12
CA GLY A 360 3.53 -10.57 -0.86
C GLY A 360 3.83 -11.43 -2.08
N LEU A 361 4.66 -10.91 -2.95
CA LEU A 361 5.05 -11.59 -4.20
C LEU A 361 6.21 -12.57 -4.01
N ASN A 362 6.92 -12.47 -2.90
CA ASN A 362 8.17 -13.17 -2.67
C ASN A 362 8.14 -14.09 -1.46
N GLN A 363 7.59 -13.68 -0.32
CA GLN A 363 7.70 -14.55 0.85
C GLN A 363 6.63 -14.42 1.93
N GLN A 364 5.96 -13.29 2.12
CA GLN A 364 5.16 -13.07 3.33
C GLN A 364 3.67 -12.88 3.06
N VAL A 365 2.87 -13.44 3.95
CA VAL A 365 1.41 -13.27 3.97
C VAL A 365 0.99 -12.80 5.34
N THR A 366 0.14 -11.80 5.42
CA THR A 366 -0.41 -11.23 6.65
C THR A 366 -1.88 -10.87 6.46
N GLY A 367 -2.56 -10.55 7.54
CA GLY A 367 -3.92 -10.02 7.49
C GLY A 367 -4.27 -9.22 8.73
N LEU A 368 -5.33 -8.44 8.64
CA LEU A 368 -5.91 -7.76 9.80
C LEU A 368 -7.42 -7.62 9.66
N ARG A 369 -8.11 -7.39 10.76
CA ARG A 369 -9.54 -7.16 10.80
C ARG A 369 -9.87 -5.80 11.39
N LEU A 370 -10.76 -5.09 10.69
CA LEU A 370 -11.24 -3.76 11.02
C LEU A 370 -12.72 -3.80 11.37
N SER A 371 -13.16 -2.91 12.27
CA SER A 371 -14.58 -2.64 12.54
C SER A 371 -14.85 -1.18 12.91
N ILE A 372 -16.12 -0.79 12.95
CA ILE A 372 -16.58 0.49 13.48
C ILE A 372 -17.18 0.27 14.87
#